data_349e576c1030287fb43bbc5d8214c3c9
#
_entry.id   349e576c1030287fb43bbc5d8214c3c9
#
_cell.length_a   1.000
_cell.length_b   1.000
_cell.length_c   1.000
_cell.angle_alpha   90.00
_cell.angle_beta   90.00
_cell.angle_gamma   90.00
#
_symmetry.space_group_name_H-M   'P 1'
#
loop_
_entity.id
_entity.type
_entity.pdbx_description
1 polymer ?
#
loop_
_entity_poly.entity_id
_entity_poly.type
_entity_poly.pdbx_seq_one_letter_code
_entity_poly.pdbx_strand_id
1 'polypeptide(L)'
;MSVAEFLRQRAVHVTVSGSYSLPRWYDCEGKLRTFACRTSRVSPFRMMVDVPVVGKVGERVTSYFQDFGEFQCTISATLKSGFLMELDMTRARRAWMSEKLTWLEKKQKDASVQELRNDARFVPQVAHTFLTLADGSTHACFIIDVSTAGVAISCEYDPPVGTPLAVGACVGRVIRKFENGFAVKFAEKQSRDDVVRLIVRTAMLQSA
;
A
#
# COMPACT_ATOMS: atom_id res chain seq x y z
N MET A 1 -2.72 16.17 17.33
CA MET A 1 -4.02 15.45 17.38
C MET A 1 -3.77 13.96 17.36
N SER A 2 -4.49 13.17 18.15
CA SER A 2 -4.30 11.73 18.22
C SER A 2 -5.00 10.98 17.07
N VAL A 3 -4.56 9.72 16.80
CA VAL A 3 -5.25 8.84 15.84
C VAL A 3 -6.72 8.64 16.21
N ALA A 4 -7.02 8.47 17.51
CA ALA A 4 -8.39 8.32 18.01
C ALA A 4 -9.29 9.52 17.69
N GLU A 5 -8.74 10.72 17.70
CA GLU A 5 -9.42 11.97 17.36
C GLU A 5 -9.71 12.06 15.86
N PHE A 6 -8.74 11.64 15.01
CA PHE A 6 -8.95 11.55 13.56
C PHE A 6 -10.00 10.50 13.18
N LEU A 7 -10.04 9.37 13.88
CA LEU A 7 -11.04 8.33 13.64
C LEU A 7 -12.49 8.77 13.93
N ARG A 8 -12.67 9.80 14.76
CA ARG A 8 -13.99 10.42 15.06
C ARG A 8 -14.38 11.50 14.04
N GLN A 9 -13.44 12.02 13.26
CA GLN A 9 -13.72 13.02 12.23
C GLN A 9 -14.32 12.39 10.98
N ARG A 10 -15.05 13.20 10.19
CA ARG A 10 -15.55 12.78 8.89
C ARG A 10 -14.38 12.57 7.94
N ALA A 11 -14.01 11.32 7.72
CA ALA A 11 -13.01 10.89 6.77
C ALA A 11 -13.58 9.75 5.92
N VAL A 12 -13.25 9.74 4.64
CA VAL A 12 -13.70 8.73 3.68
C VAL A 12 -12.77 7.51 3.77
N HIS A 13 -13.35 6.32 3.89
CA HIS A 13 -12.60 5.08 3.72
C HIS A 13 -12.35 4.86 2.23
N VAL A 14 -11.15 5.12 1.80
CA VAL A 14 -10.75 4.93 0.40
C VAL A 14 -9.33 4.39 0.35
N THR A 15 -9.16 3.34 -0.44
CA THR A 15 -7.86 2.72 -0.69
C THR A 15 -7.34 3.19 -2.05
N VAL A 16 -6.32 4.03 -2.02
CA VAL A 16 -5.60 4.52 -3.21
C VAL A 16 -4.13 4.16 -3.05
N SER A 17 -3.58 3.49 -4.03
CA SER A 17 -2.15 3.16 -4.07
C SER A 17 -1.32 4.41 -4.34
N GLY A 18 -0.16 4.45 -3.73
CA GLY A 18 0.76 5.57 -3.86
C GLY A 18 2.18 5.19 -3.48
N SER A 19 3.01 6.19 -3.42
CA SER A 19 4.40 6.11 -2.96
C SER A 19 4.73 7.27 -2.03
N TYR A 20 5.75 7.08 -1.20
CA TYR A 20 6.26 8.12 -0.31
C TYR A 20 7.76 7.99 -0.12
N SER A 21 8.40 9.10 0.25
CA SER A 21 9.81 9.16 0.60
C SER A 21 9.99 9.79 1.97
N LEU A 22 10.93 9.24 2.75
CA LEU A 22 11.36 9.76 4.05
C LEU A 22 12.74 10.39 3.93
N PRO A 23 13.01 11.56 4.53
CA PRO A 23 14.21 12.35 4.24
C PRO A 23 15.54 11.70 4.67
N ARG A 24 15.52 10.58 5.40
CA ARG A 24 16.72 9.90 5.91
C ARG A 24 16.96 8.53 5.24
N TRP A 25 16.16 8.19 4.27
CA TRP A 25 16.26 6.88 3.62
C TRP A 25 16.81 7.03 2.21
N TYR A 26 18.07 6.64 2.04
CA TYR A 26 18.77 6.68 0.77
C TYR A 26 19.11 5.25 0.33
N ASP A 27 19.21 5.03 -0.97
CA ASP A 27 19.72 3.80 -1.55
C ASP A 27 21.26 3.79 -1.54
N CYS A 28 21.85 2.71 -2.09
CA CYS A 28 23.30 2.56 -2.17
C CYS A 28 23.97 3.58 -3.12
N GLU A 29 23.21 4.24 -3.98
CA GLU A 29 23.65 5.27 -4.91
C GLU A 29 23.48 6.69 -4.33
N GLY A 30 22.96 6.82 -3.10
CA GLY A 30 22.69 8.10 -2.45
C GLY A 30 21.41 8.80 -2.94
N LYS A 31 20.54 8.12 -3.69
CA LYS A 31 19.24 8.62 -4.11
C LYS A 31 18.20 8.37 -3.00
N LEU A 32 17.29 9.32 -2.80
CA LEU A 32 16.21 9.20 -1.83
C LEU A 32 15.31 8.00 -2.23
N ARG A 33 15.16 7.05 -1.31
CA ARG A 33 14.32 5.87 -1.52
C ARG A 33 12.85 6.23 -1.54
N THR A 34 12.14 5.61 -2.46
CA THR A 34 10.69 5.68 -2.58
C THR A 34 10.07 4.34 -2.18
N PHE A 35 9.10 4.39 -1.29
CA PHE A 35 8.39 3.22 -0.77
C PHE A 35 6.95 3.22 -1.28
N ALA A 36 6.41 2.05 -1.56
CA ALA A 36 4.98 1.92 -1.85
C ALA A 36 4.16 2.17 -0.57
N CYS A 37 2.98 2.75 -0.73
CA CYS A 37 2.00 2.93 0.33
C CYS A 37 0.58 2.84 -0.22
N ARG A 38 -0.41 2.83 0.68
CA ARG A 38 -1.81 2.96 0.31
C ARG A 38 -2.57 3.74 1.37
N THR A 39 -3.57 4.49 0.95
CA THR A 39 -4.47 5.14 1.90
C THR A 39 -5.42 4.14 2.53
N SER A 40 -5.84 4.38 3.76
CA SER A 40 -6.92 3.66 4.44
C SER A 40 -8.09 4.58 4.82
N ARG A 41 -7.79 5.83 5.24
CA ARG A 41 -8.76 6.88 5.48
C ARG A 41 -8.22 8.22 5.04
N VAL A 42 -9.05 9.01 4.37
CA VAL A 42 -8.65 10.29 3.79
C VAL A 42 -9.67 11.38 4.15
N SER A 43 -9.14 12.52 4.55
CA SER A 43 -9.88 13.79 4.68
C SER A 43 -9.14 14.89 3.94
N PRO A 44 -9.73 16.09 3.73
CA PRO A 44 -9.04 17.20 3.09
C PRO A 44 -7.85 17.78 3.89
N PHE A 45 -7.62 17.31 5.10
CA PHE A 45 -6.56 17.79 5.98
C PHE A 45 -5.54 16.71 6.33
N ARG A 46 -5.95 15.44 6.31
CA ARG A 46 -5.16 14.32 6.80
C ARG A 46 -5.41 13.04 6.02
N MET A 47 -4.38 12.22 5.93
CA MET A 47 -4.46 10.86 5.41
C MET A 47 -3.88 9.87 6.42
N MET A 48 -4.56 8.76 6.60
CA MET A 48 -4.01 7.58 7.24
C MET A 48 -3.54 6.62 6.15
N VAL A 49 -2.29 6.20 6.24
CA VAL A 49 -1.64 5.35 5.23
C VAL A 49 -1.04 4.11 5.86
N ASP A 50 -1.16 2.98 5.17
CA ASP A 50 -0.41 1.76 5.45
C ASP A 50 0.91 1.81 4.67
N VAL A 51 2.00 1.44 5.32
CA VAL A 51 3.37 1.61 4.80
C VAL A 51 4.29 0.46 5.21
N PRO A 52 5.32 0.10 4.42
CA PRO A 52 6.35 -0.86 4.81
C PRO A 52 7.31 -0.31 5.86
N VAL A 53 7.63 0.99 5.80
CA VAL A 53 8.57 1.66 6.71
C VAL A 53 7.88 2.82 7.41
N VAL A 54 7.79 2.75 8.73
CA VAL A 54 7.12 3.78 9.53
C VAL A 54 8.13 4.88 9.89
N GLY A 55 7.84 6.11 9.46
CA GLY A 55 8.62 7.30 9.83
C GLY A 55 8.31 7.77 11.26
N LYS A 56 8.98 8.83 11.69
CA LYS A 56 8.82 9.41 13.05
C LYS A 56 7.82 10.56 13.04
N VAL A 57 7.11 10.76 14.16
CA VAL A 57 6.25 11.93 14.35
C VAL A 57 7.06 13.22 14.17
N GLY A 58 6.50 14.18 13.42
CA GLY A 58 7.15 15.44 13.02
C GLY A 58 8.03 15.34 11.77
N GLU A 59 8.27 14.14 11.23
CA GLU A 59 9.06 13.96 10.02
C GLU A 59 8.27 14.39 8.78
N ARG A 60 8.96 15.10 7.86
CA ARG A 60 8.37 15.50 6.57
C ARG A 60 8.38 14.33 5.61
N VAL A 61 7.30 14.20 4.84
CA VAL A 61 7.08 13.13 3.87
C VAL A 61 6.67 13.76 2.55
N THR A 62 7.35 13.40 1.48
CA THR A 62 6.85 13.64 0.11
C THR A 62 6.10 12.39 -0.31
N SER A 63 4.85 12.52 -0.73
CA SER A 63 4.01 11.40 -1.14
C SER A 63 3.30 11.68 -2.45
N TYR A 64 3.06 10.62 -3.22
CA TYR A 64 2.30 10.65 -4.46
C TYR A 64 1.21 9.58 -4.40
N PHE A 65 -0.01 9.94 -4.75
CA PHE A 65 -1.14 9.01 -4.87
C PHE A 65 -1.77 9.11 -6.25
N GLN A 66 -2.07 7.98 -6.86
CA GLN A 66 -2.56 7.89 -8.24
C GLN A 66 -3.77 8.78 -8.52
N ASP A 67 -4.70 8.89 -7.56
CA ASP A 67 -5.94 9.67 -7.71
C ASP A 67 -5.85 11.10 -7.19
N PHE A 68 -4.82 11.42 -6.39
CA PHE A 68 -4.71 12.69 -5.67
C PHE A 68 -3.50 13.53 -6.07
N GLY A 69 -2.49 12.92 -6.72
CA GLY A 69 -1.23 13.57 -7.08
C GLY A 69 -0.24 13.67 -5.91
N GLU A 70 0.68 14.62 -6.00
CA GLU A 70 1.76 14.82 -5.05
C GLU A 70 1.35 15.68 -3.85
N PHE A 71 1.89 15.33 -2.67
CA PHE A 71 1.72 16.07 -1.41
C PHE A 71 3.04 16.20 -0.66
N GLN A 72 3.21 17.37 -0.03
CA GLN A 72 4.10 17.55 1.10
C GLN A 72 3.30 17.35 2.37
N CYS A 73 3.79 16.51 3.26
CA CYS A 73 3.07 16.09 4.45
C CYS A 73 3.99 16.10 5.67
N THR A 74 3.37 16.08 6.87
CA THR A 74 4.10 15.87 8.13
C THR A 74 3.43 14.73 8.89
N ILE A 75 4.20 13.77 9.38
CA ILE A 75 3.70 12.67 10.21
C ILE A 75 3.20 13.24 11.53
N SER A 76 1.92 13.10 11.81
CA SER A 76 1.29 13.60 13.05
C SER A 76 1.10 12.51 14.11
N ALA A 77 1.02 11.24 13.70
CA ALA A 77 0.98 10.09 14.60
C ALA A 77 1.45 8.83 13.88
N THR A 78 2.00 7.87 14.61
CA THR A 78 2.43 6.56 14.10
C THR A 78 1.45 5.46 14.54
N LEU A 79 1.34 4.43 13.70
CA LEU A 79 0.57 3.21 13.92
C LEU A 79 1.51 2.00 13.77
N LYS A 80 1.05 0.81 14.15
CA LYS A 80 1.85 -0.42 14.01
C LYS A 80 2.30 -0.69 12.56
N SER A 81 1.44 -0.39 11.58
CA SER A 81 1.64 -0.68 10.15
C SER A 81 1.54 0.55 9.26
N GLY A 82 1.63 1.75 9.83
CA GLY A 82 1.45 2.97 9.07
C GLY A 82 1.61 4.24 9.89
N PHE A 83 1.11 5.34 9.34
CA PHE A 83 1.08 6.61 10.04
C PHE A 83 -0.09 7.50 9.58
N LEU A 84 -0.44 8.44 10.43
CA LEU A 84 -1.31 9.56 10.11
C LEU A 84 -0.45 10.74 9.69
N MET A 85 -0.72 11.33 8.53
CA MET A 85 -0.02 12.53 8.05
C MET A 85 -0.97 13.70 7.86
N GLU A 86 -0.49 14.89 8.17
CA GLU A 86 -1.12 16.17 7.87
C GLU A 86 -0.69 16.63 6.50
N LEU A 87 -1.67 17.06 5.69
CA LEU A 87 -1.46 17.48 4.31
C LEU A 87 -1.17 18.99 4.27
N ASP A 88 -0.03 19.38 3.72
CA ASP A 88 0.27 20.78 3.44
C ASP A 88 -0.37 21.19 2.12
N MET A 89 -1.52 21.83 2.22
CA MET A 89 -2.34 22.19 1.06
C MET A 89 -2.94 23.58 1.15
N THR A 90 -3.05 24.23 0.01
CA THR A 90 -3.81 25.47 -0.15
C THR A 90 -5.32 25.25 0.05
N ARG A 91 -6.05 26.32 0.35
CA ARG A 91 -7.52 26.27 0.48
C ARG A 91 -8.20 25.74 -0.78
N ALA A 92 -7.73 26.15 -1.96
CA ALA A 92 -8.27 25.68 -3.24
C ALA A 92 -8.10 24.18 -3.43
N ARG A 93 -6.90 23.65 -3.11
CA ARG A 93 -6.62 22.21 -3.22
C ARG A 93 -7.42 21.39 -2.20
N ARG A 94 -7.69 21.93 -1.00
CA ARG A 94 -8.58 21.28 -0.01
C ARG A 94 -10.01 21.19 -0.50
N ALA A 95 -10.55 22.24 -1.15
CA ALA A 95 -11.88 22.22 -1.74
C ALA A 95 -11.98 21.14 -2.84
N TRP A 96 -11.02 21.11 -3.75
CA TRP A 96 -10.93 20.07 -4.78
C TRP A 96 -10.87 18.65 -4.16
N MET A 97 -10.05 18.45 -3.11
CA MET A 97 -9.96 17.17 -2.42
C MET A 97 -11.30 16.76 -1.81
N SER A 98 -12.06 17.69 -1.22
CA SER A 98 -13.39 17.42 -0.67
C SER A 98 -14.36 16.92 -1.74
N GLU A 99 -14.37 17.54 -2.92
CA GLU A 99 -15.20 17.14 -4.05
C GLU A 99 -14.79 15.75 -4.57
N LYS A 100 -13.48 15.53 -4.73
CA LYS A 100 -12.93 14.24 -5.17
C LYS A 100 -13.27 13.11 -4.21
N LEU A 101 -13.17 13.33 -2.90
CA LEU A 101 -13.54 12.35 -1.87
C LEU A 101 -15.04 12.04 -1.90
N THR A 102 -15.89 13.04 -2.08
CA THR A 102 -17.34 12.85 -2.21
C THR A 102 -17.66 12.00 -3.45
N TRP A 103 -16.96 12.24 -4.56
CA TRP A 103 -17.13 11.44 -5.78
C TRP A 103 -16.66 10.00 -5.58
N LEU A 104 -15.48 9.78 -4.94
CA LEU A 104 -14.97 8.44 -4.64
C LEU A 104 -15.89 7.66 -3.72
N GLU A 105 -16.45 8.31 -2.69
CA GLU A 105 -17.42 7.69 -1.78
C GLU A 105 -18.70 7.24 -2.52
N LYS A 106 -19.21 8.07 -3.43
CA LYS A 106 -20.34 7.71 -4.30
C LYS A 106 -20.01 6.53 -5.20
N LYS A 107 -18.85 6.57 -5.88
CA LYS A 107 -18.39 5.51 -6.78
C LYS A 107 -18.22 4.15 -6.06
N GLN A 108 -17.79 4.16 -4.81
CA GLN A 108 -17.69 2.93 -4.01
C GLN A 108 -19.05 2.33 -3.64
N LYS A 109 -20.08 3.18 -3.49
CA LYS A 109 -21.46 2.74 -3.19
C LYS A 109 -22.18 2.22 -4.45
N ASP A 110 -21.82 2.73 -5.62
CA ASP A 110 -22.36 2.28 -6.91
C ASP A 110 -21.58 1.06 -7.42
N ALA A 111 -22.00 -0.13 -7.01
CA ALA A 111 -21.42 -1.42 -7.44
C ALA A 111 -21.58 -1.72 -8.96
N SER A 112 -22.13 -0.79 -9.76
CA SER A 112 -22.42 -0.96 -11.18
C SER A 112 -21.24 -0.74 -12.12
N VAL A 113 -20.09 -0.24 -11.64
CA VAL A 113 -18.89 -0.06 -12.46
C VAL A 113 -18.12 -1.37 -12.52
N GLN A 114 -18.48 -2.24 -13.48
CA GLN A 114 -17.70 -3.42 -13.82
C GLN A 114 -16.29 -3.02 -14.24
N GLU A 115 -15.29 -3.56 -13.54
CA GLU A 115 -13.91 -3.48 -13.94
C GLU A 115 -13.71 -4.30 -15.23
N LEU A 116 -13.30 -3.65 -16.32
CA LEU A 116 -13.07 -4.26 -17.65
C LEU A 116 -11.85 -5.21 -17.70
N ARG A 117 -11.26 -5.55 -16.56
CA ARG A 117 -10.11 -6.47 -16.48
C ARG A 117 -10.59 -7.89 -16.19
N ASN A 118 -10.02 -8.86 -16.91
CA ASN A 118 -10.33 -10.29 -16.73
C ASN A 118 -10.08 -10.82 -15.31
N ASP A 119 -9.17 -10.17 -14.56
CA ASP A 119 -8.85 -10.46 -13.16
C ASP A 119 -8.91 -9.16 -12.37
N ALA A 120 -10.06 -8.90 -11.74
CA ALA A 120 -10.25 -7.73 -10.88
C ALA A 120 -9.18 -7.68 -9.76
N ARG A 121 -8.48 -6.55 -9.66
CA ARG A 121 -7.52 -6.33 -8.58
C ARG A 121 -8.24 -5.84 -7.34
N PHE A 122 -7.77 -6.27 -6.20
CA PHE A 122 -8.26 -5.82 -4.91
C PHE A 122 -7.10 -5.58 -3.94
N VAL A 123 -7.37 -4.85 -2.90
CA VAL A 123 -6.41 -4.59 -1.84
C VAL A 123 -6.87 -5.35 -0.60
N PRO A 124 -6.09 -6.30 -0.08
CA PRO A 124 -6.45 -7.02 1.14
C PRO A 124 -6.40 -6.10 2.35
N GLN A 125 -7.19 -6.36 3.38
CA GLN A 125 -7.19 -5.57 4.61
C GLN A 125 -5.82 -5.56 5.28
N VAL A 126 -5.11 -6.70 5.28
CA VAL A 126 -3.74 -6.81 5.78
C VAL A 126 -2.78 -6.42 4.68
N ALA A 127 -1.95 -5.40 4.95
CA ALA A 127 -0.99 -4.86 3.99
C ALA A 127 0.35 -5.61 3.97
N HIS A 128 0.65 -6.38 5.01
CA HIS A 128 1.97 -6.98 5.22
C HIS A 128 1.89 -8.50 5.09
N THR A 129 2.93 -9.08 4.48
CA THR A 129 3.13 -10.52 4.32
C THR A 129 4.63 -10.81 4.25
N PHE A 130 4.99 -12.07 3.99
CA PHE A 130 6.37 -12.49 3.80
C PHE A 130 6.57 -13.06 2.40
N LEU A 131 7.70 -12.75 1.83
CA LEU A 131 8.28 -13.38 0.66
C LEU A 131 9.18 -14.51 1.13
N THR A 132 9.04 -15.71 0.57
CA THR A 132 9.92 -16.86 0.83
C THR A 132 10.63 -17.27 -0.45
N LEU A 133 11.94 -17.34 -0.41
CA LEU A 133 12.78 -17.77 -1.52
C LEU A 133 12.99 -19.30 -1.54
N ALA A 134 13.58 -19.82 -2.61
CA ALA A 134 13.82 -21.27 -2.77
C ALA A 134 14.80 -21.85 -1.73
N ASP A 135 15.70 -21.03 -1.17
CA ASP A 135 16.61 -21.38 -0.08
C ASP A 135 15.97 -21.36 1.31
N GLY A 136 14.68 -21.01 1.41
CA GLY A 136 13.93 -20.89 2.65
C GLY A 136 14.09 -19.54 3.34
N SER A 137 14.89 -18.60 2.83
CA SER A 137 15.01 -17.27 3.38
C SER A 137 13.68 -16.50 3.24
N THR A 138 13.37 -15.68 4.24
CA THR A 138 12.11 -14.91 4.29
C THR A 138 12.38 -13.42 4.41
N HIS A 139 11.61 -12.62 3.67
CA HIS A 139 11.68 -11.17 3.70
C HIS A 139 10.29 -10.59 3.93
N ALA A 140 10.19 -9.63 4.85
CA ALA A 140 8.94 -8.90 5.05
C ALA A 140 8.62 -8.06 3.80
N CYS A 141 7.37 -8.07 3.36
CA CYS A 141 6.94 -7.30 2.21
C CYS A 141 5.57 -6.65 2.42
N PHE A 142 5.36 -5.59 1.66
CA PHE A 142 4.13 -4.82 1.64
C PHE A 142 3.33 -5.16 0.38
N ILE A 143 2.05 -5.48 0.53
CA ILE A 143 1.15 -5.82 -0.57
C ILE A 143 0.59 -4.53 -1.18
N ILE A 144 0.90 -4.26 -2.43
CA ILE A 144 0.39 -3.11 -3.17
C ILE A 144 -1.02 -3.41 -3.70
N ASP A 145 -1.16 -4.46 -4.50
CA ASP A 145 -2.44 -4.98 -4.98
C ASP A 145 -2.36 -6.49 -5.23
N VAL A 146 -3.53 -7.13 -5.30
CA VAL A 146 -3.68 -8.57 -5.51
C VAL A 146 -4.77 -8.83 -6.53
N SER A 147 -4.60 -9.89 -7.32
CA SER A 147 -5.63 -10.49 -8.17
C SER A 147 -5.67 -12.00 -7.97
N THR A 148 -6.61 -12.68 -8.62
CA THR A 148 -6.67 -14.15 -8.60
C THR A 148 -5.46 -14.81 -9.29
N ALA A 149 -4.72 -14.09 -10.12
CA ALA A 149 -3.60 -14.59 -10.91
C ALA A 149 -2.21 -14.13 -10.41
N GLY A 150 -2.15 -13.19 -9.44
CA GLY A 150 -0.87 -12.66 -8.98
C GLY A 150 -0.99 -11.53 -7.98
N VAL A 151 0.16 -11.04 -7.54
CA VAL A 151 0.29 -10.00 -6.53
C VAL A 151 1.39 -9.00 -6.90
N ALA A 152 1.17 -7.73 -6.61
CA ALA A 152 2.20 -6.69 -6.64
C ALA A 152 2.65 -6.40 -5.20
N ILE A 153 3.95 -6.46 -4.95
CA ILE A 153 4.55 -6.26 -3.63
C ILE A 153 5.73 -5.29 -3.66
N SER A 154 5.95 -4.62 -2.55
CA SER A 154 7.16 -3.85 -2.24
C SER A 154 7.95 -4.59 -1.17
N CYS A 155 9.24 -4.79 -1.40
CA CYS A 155 10.14 -5.52 -0.51
C CYS A 155 11.54 -4.89 -0.57
N GLU A 156 12.33 -5.04 0.48
CA GLU A 156 13.75 -4.64 0.44
C GLU A 156 14.58 -5.54 -0.47
N TYR A 157 14.20 -6.80 -0.56
CA TYR A 157 14.80 -7.75 -1.49
C TYR A 157 14.26 -7.51 -2.91
N ASP A 158 15.16 -7.35 -3.88
CA ASP A 158 14.83 -7.05 -5.27
C ASP A 158 15.23 -8.22 -6.21
N PRO A 159 14.40 -9.28 -6.31
CA PRO A 159 14.70 -10.46 -7.09
C PRO A 159 14.72 -10.16 -8.60
N PRO A 160 15.58 -10.83 -9.41
CA PRO A 160 15.50 -10.80 -10.86
C PRO A 160 14.14 -11.26 -11.39
N VAL A 161 13.74 -10.76 -12.57
CA VAL A 161 12.58 -11.31 -13.30
C VAL A 161 12.82 -12.78 -13.59
N GLY A 162 11.81 -13.61 -13.40
CA GLY A 162 11.90 -15.06 -13.55
C GLY A 162 12.18 -15.82 -12.24
N THR A 163 12.58 -15.15 -11.15
CA THR A 163 12.85 -15.80 -9.86
C THR A 163 11.61 -16.50 -9.31
N PRO A 164 11.69 -17.81 -9.01
CA PRO A 164 10.62 -18.52 -8.30
C PRO A 164 10.64 -18.16 -6.82
N LEU A 165 9.48 -17.93 -6.25
CA LEU A 165 9.31 -17.55 -4.84
C LEU A 165 7.87 -17.79 -4.39
N ALA A 166 7.62 -17.67 -3.08
CA ALA A 166 6.27 -17.67 -2.54
C ALA A 166 5.97 -16.33 -1.86
N VAL A 167 4.76 -15.81 -2.02
CA VAL A 167 4.23 -14.66 -1.28
C VAL A 167 3.14 -15.18 -0.33
N GLY A 168 3.39 -15.11 0.96
CA GLY A 168 2.63 -15.90 1.92
C GLY A 168 2.75 -17.39 1.60
N ALA A 169 1.65 -18.06 1.34
CA ALA A 169 1.61 -19.45 0.87
C ALA A 169 1.37 -19.58 -0.65
N CYS A 170 1.30 -18.48 -1.40
CA CYS A 170 1.09 -18.49 -2.84
C CYS A 170 2.42 -18.58 -3.59
N VAL A 171 2.70 -19.74 -4.19
CA VAL A 171 3.89 -19.95 -5.03
C VAL A 171 3.71 -19.25 -6.37
N GLY A 172 4.78 -18.63 -6.87
CA GLY A 172 4.75 -17.92 -8.13
C GLY A 172 6.14 -17.58 -8.66
N ARG A 173 6.15 -16.70 -9.64
CA ARG A 173 7.37 -16.23 -10.30
C ARG A 173 7.31 -14.73 -10.56
N VAL A 174 8.41 -14.04 -10.35
CA VAL A 174 8.55 -12.61 -10.69
C VAL A 174 8.39 -12.42 -12.19
N ILE A 175 7.44 -11.56 -12.60
CA ILE A 175 7.15 -11.32 -14.02
C ILE A 175 7.57 -9.94 -14.50
N ARG A 176 7.66 -8.96 -13.60
CA ARG A 176 8.11 -7.59 -13.92
C ARG A 176 8.51 -6.85 -12.67
N LYS A 177 9.37 -5.85 -12.84
CA LYS A 177 9.76 -4.88 -11.82
C LYS A 177 9.14 -3.51 -12.09
N PHE A 178 9.02 -2.69 -11.07
CA PHE A 178 8.67 -1.27 -11.13
C PHE A 178 9.39 -0.53 -9.99
N GLU A 179 9.36 0.79 -9.99
CA GLU A 179 10.17 1.63 -9.09
C GLU A 179 10.09 1.22 -7.61
N ASN A 180 8.90 0.82 -7.14
CA ASN A 180 8.62 0.58 -5.72
C ASN A 180 8.41 -0.90 -5.39
N GLY A 181 8.79 -1.83 -6.28
CA GLY A 181 8.59 -3.25 -6.05
C GLY A 181 8.52 -4.08 -7.33
N PHE A 182 7.84 -5.20 -7.25
CA PHE A 182 7.72 -6.13 -8.37
C PHE A 182 6.39 -6.89 -8.34
N ALA A 183 6.01 -7.46 -9.49
CA ALA A 183 4.82 -8.28 -9.62
C ALA A 183 5.19 -9.76 -9.73
N VAL A 184 4.45 -10.58 -9.00
CA VAL A 184 4.56 -12.04 -8.98
C VAL A 184 3.30 -12.61 -9.62
N LYS A 185 3.46 -13.47 -10.63
CA LYS A 185 2.39 -14.28 -11.18
C LYS A 185 2.33 -15.60 -10.42
N PHE A 186 1.17 -15.97 -9.90
CA PHE A 186 0.97 -17.26 -9.25
C PHE A 186 1.11 -18.41 -10.23
N ALA A 187 1.64 -19.54 -9.75
CA ALA A 187 1.76 -20.76 -10.53
C ALA A 187 0.37 -21.30 -10.93
N GLU A 188 -0.61 -21.17 -10.03
CA GLU A 188 -1.99 -21.52 -10.24
C GLU A 188 -2.90 -20.34 -9.93
N LYS A 189 -3.96 -20.17 -10.73
CA LYS A 189 -4.99 -19.17 -10.47
C LYS A 189 -5.78 -19.59 -9.24
N GLN A 190 -5.95 -18.67 -8.30
CA GLN A 190 -6.62 -18.89 -7.01
C GLN A 190 -8.02 -18.25 -7.02
N SER A 191 -8.90 -18.72 -6.14
CA SER A 191 -10.11 -17.95 -5.84
C SER A 191 -9.74 -16.67 -5.03
N ARG A 192 -10.60 -15.67 -5.04
CA ARG A 192 -10.39 -14.43 -4.28
C ARG A 192 -10.22 -14.70 -2.77
N ASP A 193 -11.06 -15.56 -2.22
CA ASP A 193 -11.06 -15.90 -0.79
C ASP A 193 -9.82 -16.71 -0.41
N ASP A 194 -9.37 -17.63 -1.28
CA ASP A 194 -8.14 -18.39 -1.07
C ASP A 194 -6.91 -17.47 -1.11
N VAL A 195 -6.84 -16.56 -2.07
CA VAL A 195 -5.73 -15.60 -2.13
C VAL A 195 -5.63 -14.79 -0.85
N VAL A 196 -6.73 -14.22 -0.36
CA VAL A 196 -6.74 -13.45 0.89
C VAL A 196 -6.24 -14.31 2.06
N ARG A 197 -6.75 -15.53 2.18
CA ARG A 197 -6.36 -16.46 3.24
C ARG A 197 -4.90 -16.88 3.16
N LEU A 198 -4.40 -17.22 1.99
CA LEU A 198 -3.05 -17.74 1.77
C LEU A 198 -1.98 -16.66 1.90
N ILE A 199 -2.25 -15.45 1.40
CA ILE A 199 -1.30 -14.32 1.51
C ILE A 199 -1.14 -13.86 2.97
N VAL A 200 -2.21 -13.84 3.77
CA VAL A 200 -2.21 -13.32 5.14
C VAL A 200 -1.74 -14.37 6.16
N ARG A 201 -1.95 -15.67 5.89
CA ARG A 201 -1.75 -16.75 6.86
C ARG A 201 -0.32 -16.85 7.42
N THR A 202 0.67 -16.48 6.63
CA THR A 202 2.09 -16.54 7.05
C THR A 202 2.46 -15.41 8.02
N ALA A 203 1.80 -14.26 7.94
CA ALA A 203 2.05 -13.14 8.85
C ALA A 203 1.66 -13.43 10.31
N MET A 204 0.71 -14.33 10.54
CA MET A 204 0.24 -14.68 11.88
C MET A 204 1.10 -15.75 12.56
N LEU A 205 1.82 -16.58 11.82
CA LEU A 205 2.62 -17.69 12.37
C LEU A 205 4.00 -17.27 12.92
N GLN A 206 4.47 -16.06 12.59
CA GLN A 206 5.77 -15.54 13.06
C GLN A 206 5.64 -14.52 14.20
N SER A 207 4.43 -14.25 14.67
CA SER A 207 4.15 -13.34 15.80
C SER A 207 3.79 -14.09 17.10
N ALA A 208 4.04 -15.40 17.16
CA ALA A 208 3.82 -16.25 18.34
C ALA A 208 5.17 -16.66 18.99
#